data_38a48ad562a700a3533b05bded6ef64f
#
_entry.id   38a48ad562a700a3533b05bded6ef64f
#
_cell.length_a   1.000
_cell.length_b   1.000
_cell.length_c   1.000
_cell.angle_alpha   90.00
_cell.angle_beta   90.00
_cell.angle_gamma   90.00
#
_symmetry.space_group_name_H-M   'P 1'
#
loop_
_entity.id
_entity.type
_entity.pdbx_description
1 polymer ?
#
loop_
_entity_poly.entity_id
_entity_poly.type
_entity_poly.pdbx_seq_one_letter_code
_entity_poly.pdbx_strand_id
1 'polypeptide(L)'
;PLKTRLMKIEAHRLSGLGNIILLVDLIRQPGEIKSPDIKKIIQGDTVHFDQLITIEPPKEPQMDLSVQIFNNDGSKANNCINGARCLTKYVSDSGLIPQKKFSVNTDGGIWQLSDNQDGSFSVEMPPPNFTQGQESLPTINSNKKYVLDIEDINLEVALVNIGNPHAVCYLENIVDFPLTSIGAKLQDSRWYPDGVNFGIAKVNSRNNIDLRVYERGAGETLACGSGACAAVVAGCQEGLLDDDVEVNFKEGKLNISYK
;
A
#
# COMPACT_ATOMS: atom_id res chain seq x y z
N PRO A 1 -19.29 -1.38 -41.78
CA PRO A 1 -19.79 -0.96 -40.48
C PRO A 1 -19.14 -1.84 -39.41
N LEU A 2 -18.15 -1.29 -38.71
CA LEU A 2 -17.50 -1.89 -37.54
C LEU A 2 -18.54 -1.92 -36.42
N LYS A 3 -19.07 -3.11 -36.13
CA LYS A 3 -19.84 -3.34 -34.91
C LYS A 3 -18.85 -3.28 -33.73
N THR A 4 -18.75 -2.15 -33.06
CA THR A 4 -18.10 -2.01 -31.78
C THR A 4 -18.93 -2.80 -30.76
N ARG A 5 -18.51 -4.02 -30.47
CA ARG A 5 -19.10 -4.85 -29.44
C ARG A 5 -18.58 -4.29 -28.11
N LEU A 6 -19.36 -3.45 -27.45
CA LEU A 6 -19.13 -3.11 -26.05
C LEU A 6 -19.21 -4.42 -25.25
N MET A 7 -18.06 -4.99 -24.93
CA MET A 7 -18.01 -6.11 -24.00
C MET A 7 -18.42 -5.57 -22.64
N LYS A 8 -19.51 -6.08 -22.06
CA LYS A 8 -19.83 -5.85 -20.67
C LYS A 8 -18.82 -6.65 -19.85
N ILE A 9 -17.94 -5.95 -19.16
CA ILE A 9 -16.99 -6.52 -18.21
C ILE A 9 -17.62 -6.39 -16.83
N GLU A 10 -17.72 -7.49 -16.11
CA GLU A 10 -18.16 -7.53 -14.72
C GLU A 10 -16.99 -7.17 -13.81
N ALA A 11 -17.22 -6.28 -12.85
CA ALA A 11 -16.25 -5.88 -11.84
C ALA A 11 -16.85 -6.02 -10.44
N HIS A 12 -16.05 -6.51 -9.50
CA HIS A 12 -16.42 -6.65 -8.09
C HIS A 12 -15.84 -5.49 -7.30
N ARG A 13 -16.72 -4.74 -6.61
CA ARG A 13 -16.33 -3.61 -5.79
C ARG A 13 -16.12 -4.04 -4.34
N LEU A 14 -14.89 -3.87 -3.83
CA LEU A 14 -14.53 -4.14 -2.44
C LEU A 14 -13.94 -2.88 -1.81
N SER A 15 -13.85 -2.88 -0.47
CA SER A 15 -13.19 -1.82 0.27
C SER A 15 -12.18 -2.40 1.25
N GLY A 16 -10.97 -1.88 1.23
CA GLY A 16 -9.91 -2.18 2.17
C GLY A 16 -9.54 -0.93 2.99
N LEU A 17 -10.13 -0.75 4.17
CA LEU A 17 -9.91 0.41 5.05
C LEU A 17 -10.16 1.75 4.33
N GLY A 18 -11.35 1.87 3.71
CA GLY A 18 -11.75 3.07 2.98
C GLY A 18 -11.23 3.15 1.53
N ASN A 19 -10.19 2.40 1.17
CA ASN A 19 -9.69 2.31 -0.20
C ASN A 19 -10.63 1.42 -1.04
N ILE A 20 -11.22 1.97 -2.08
CA ILE A 20 -12.20 1.29 -2.93
C ILE A 20 -11.48 0.62 -4.10
N ILE A 21 -11.57 -0.70 -4.15
CA ILE A 21 -10.92 -1.55 -5.14
C ILE A 21 -11.96 -2.15 -6.06
N LEU A 22 -11.77 -2.01 -7.38
CA LEU A 22 -12.47 -2.80 -8.38
C LEU A 22 -11.62 -3.99 -8.78
N LEU A 23 -12.17 -5.20 -8.61
CA LEU A 23 -11.56 -6.43 -9.10
C LEU A 23 -12.24 -6.89 -10.38
N VAL A 24 -11.47 -7.18 -11.41
CA VAL A 24 -11.94 -7.71 -12.69
C VAL A 24 -11.32 -9.06 -12.93
N ASP A 25 -12.12 -10.11 -12.85
CA ASP A 25 -11.70 -11.50 -13.08
C ASP A 25 -11.66 -11.80 -14.58
N LEU A 26 -10.49 -11.72 -15.19
CA LEU A 26 -10.24 -12.05 -16.58
C LEU A 26 -9.96 -13.55 -16.83
N ILE A 27 -9.99 -14.37 -15.78
CA ILE A 27 -9.93 -15.83 -15.90
C ILE A 27 -11.30 -16.37 -16.29
N ARG A 28 -12.36 -15.85 -15.65
CA ARG A 28 -13.74 -16.32 -15.85
C ARG A 28 -14.48 -15.56 -16.96
N GLN A 29 -13.99 -14.37 -17.32
CA GLN A 29 -14.55 -13.59 -18.42
C GLN A 29 -13.46 -13.21 -19.41
N PRO A 30 -13.67 -13.41 -20.74
CA PRO A 30 -12.69 -13.04 -21.73
C PRO A 30 -12.60 -11.50 -21.85
N GLY A 31 -11.40 -10.97 -21.87
CA GLY A 31 -11.20 -9.55 -22.05
C GLY A 31 -9.74 -9.13 -21.80
N GLU A 32 -9.44 -7.90 -22.10
CA GLU A 32 -8.20 -7.24 -21.75
C GLU A 32 -8.57 -5.83 -21.29
N ILE A 33 -7.96 -5.36 -20.20
CA ILE A 33 -8.12 -3.99 -19.71
C ILE A 33 -6.78 -3.28 -19.83
N LYS A 34 -6.81 -2.12 -20.46
CA LYS A 34 -5.67 -1.24 -20.67
C LYS A 34 -5.92 0.13 -20.03
N SER A 35 -4.85 0.88 -19.77
CA SER A 35 -4.96 2.25 -19.24
C SER A 35 -6.01 3.16 -19.92
N PRO A 36 -6.18 3.16 -21.25
CA PRO A 36 -7.23 3.95 -21.89
C PRO A 36 -8.65 3.51 -21.52
N ASP A 37 -8.85 2.23 -21.19
CA ASP A 37 -10.17 1.71 -20.80
C ASP A 37 -10.54 2.19 -19.40
N ILE A 38 -9.57 2.25 -18.48
CA ILE A 38 -9.73 2.83 -17.14
C ILE A 38 -10.24 4.27 -17.24
N LYS A 39 -9.59 5.10 -18.08
CA LYS A 39 -10.00 6.50 -18.30
C LYS A 39 -11.43 6.62 -18.80
N LYS A 40 -11.89 5.70 -19.66
CA LYS A 40 -13.29 5.68 -20.13
C LYS A 40 -14.28 5.29 -19.02
N ILE A 41 -13.90 4.35 -18.15
CA ILE A 41 -14.72 3.95 -17.00
C ILE A 41 -14.94 5.15 -16.08
N ILE A 42 -13.90 5.93 -15.79
CA ILE A 42 -13.97 7.11 -14.95
C ILE A 42 -14.80 8.22 -15.60
N GLN A 43 -14.57 8.49 -16.89
CA GLN A 43 -15.30 9.53 -17.65
C GLN A 43 -16.79 9.22 -17.79
N GLY A 44 -17.17 7.94 -17.68
CA GLY A 44 -18.56 7.52 -17.69
C GLY A 44 -19.35 7.81 -16.42
N ASP A 45 -18.71 8.37 -15.37
CA ASP A 45 -19.31 8.82 -14.10
C ASP A 45 -20.12 7.72 -13.36
N THR A 46 -19.83 6.45 -13.67
CA THR A 46 -20.67 5.34 -13.23
C THR A 46 -20.18 4.65 -11.95
N VAL A 47 -18.86 4.71 -11.65
CA VAL A 47 -18.31 4.00 -10.48
C VAL A 47 -17.11 4.75 -9.92
N HIS A 48 -17.22 5.18 -8.66
CA HIS A 48 -16.07 5.70 -7.93
C HIS A 48 -15.21 4.54 -7.40
N PHE A 49 -13.90 4.61 -7.66
CA PHE A 49 -12.88 3.69 -7.15
C PHE A 49 -11.52 4.39 -7.06
N ASP A 50 -10.65 3.85 -6.21
CA ASP A 50 -9.28 4.35 -6.07
C ASP A 50 -8.32 3.56 -6.95
N GLN A 51 -8.51 2.23 -7.01
CA GLN A 51 -7.70 1.35 -7.85
C GLN A 51 -8.53 0.24 -8.49
N LEU A 52 -8.10 -0.20 -9.67
CA LEU A 52 -8.63 -1.36 -10.37
C LEU A 52 -7.54 -2.42 -10.48
N ILE A 53 -7.89 -3.67 -10.15
CA ILE A 53 -7.00 -4.82 -10.25
C ILE A 53 -7.61 -5.84 -11.20
N THR A 54 -6.88 -6.21 -12.25
CA THR A 54 -7.24 -7.34 -13.11
C THR A 54 -6.67 -8.63 -12.53
N ILE A 55 -7.46 -9.70 -12.56
CA ILE A 55 -7.03 -11.05 -12.18
C ILE A 55 -6.83 -11.84 -13.46
N GLU A 56 -5.61 -12.29 -13.68
CA GLU A 56 -5.17 -12.95 -14.92
C GLU A 56 -4.64 -14.37 -14.60
N PRO A 57 -4.62 -15.28 -15.59
CA PRO A 57 -3.89 -16.53 -15.45
C PRO A 57 -2.43 -16.30 -15.08
N PRO A 58 -1.80 -17.25 -14.37
CA PRO A 58 -0.40 -17.12 -14.00
C PRO A 58 0.49 -16.97 -15.25
N LYS A 59 1.40 -16.01 -15.23
CA LYS A 59 2.40 -15.81 -16.29
C LYS A 59 3.63 -16.71 -16.11
N GLU A 60 3.84 -17.16 -14.88
CA GLU A 60 4.95 -18.02 -14.49
C GLU A 60 4.42 -19.30 -13.84
N PRO A 61 5.00 -20.49 -14.15
CA PRO A 61 4.48 -21.79 -13.67
C PRO A 61 4.40 -21.95 -12.15
N GLN A 62 5.23 -21.20 -11.40
CA GLN A 62 5.30 -21.26 -9.93
C GLN A 62 4.28 -20.32 -9.26
N MET A 63 3.56 -19.51 -10.02
CA MET A 63 2.54 -18.60 -9.51
C MET A 63 1.14 -19.19 -9.69
N ASP A 64 0.25 -18.84 -8.79
CA ASP A 64 -1.16 -19.25 -8.88
C ASP A 64 -1.98 -18.27 -9.73
N LEU A 65 -1.63 -16.98 -9.66
CA LEU A 65 -2.29 -15.89 -10.40
C LEU A 65 -1.26 -14.84 -10.85
N SER A 66 -1.69 -14.01 -11.80
CA SER A 66 -1.07 -12.73 -12.12
C SER A 66 -2.08 -11.61 -12.00
N VAL A 67 -1.64 -10.42 -11.62
CA VAL A 67 -2.51 -9.23 -11.56
C VAL A 67 -1.82 -8.02 -12.19
N GLN A 68 -2.63 -7.10 -12.71
CA GLN A 68 -2.20 -5.74 -13.02
C GLN A 68 -2.99 -4.77 -12.16
N ILE A 69 -2.33 -3.73 -11.69
CA ILE A 69 -2.91 -2.72 -10.80
C ILE A 69 -2.92 -1.39 -11.53
N PHE A 70 -4.05 -0.73 -11.53
CA PHE A 70 -4.23 0.58 -12.14
C PHE A 70 -4.81 1.56 -11.11
N ASN A 71 -4.25 2.75 -11.06
CA ASN A 71 -4.85 3.88 -10.35
C ASN A 71 -6.08 4.39 -11.12
N ASN A 72 -6.89 5.18 -10.45
CA ASN A 72 -8.09 5.76 -11.05
C ASN A 72 -7.80 6.72 -12.23
N ASP A 73 -6.60 7.28 -12.36
CA ASP A 73 -6.17 8.08 -13.52
C ASP A 73 -5.72 7.23 -14.73
N GLY A 74 -5.71 5.90 -14.58
CA GLY A 74 -5.27 4.92 -15.58
C GLY A 74 -3.77 4.67 -15.59
N SER A 75 -2.99 5.28 -14.71
CA SER A 75 -1.59 4.93 -14.52
C SER A 75 -1.45 3.55 -13.87
N LYS A 76 -0.35 2.85 -14.15
CA LYS A 76 -0.05 1.58 -13.47
C LYS A 76 0.50 1.84 -12.07
N ALA A 77 0.10 1.00 -11.12
CA ALA A 77 0.70 0.92 -9.81
C ALA A 77 1.43 -0.41 -9.64
N ASN A 78 2.59 -0.37 -9.00
CA ASN A 78 3.40 -1.58 -8.79
C ASN A 78 2.91 -2.40 -7.60
N ASN A 79 2.25 -1.76 -6.62
CA ASN A 79 1.84 -2.41 -5.38
C ASN A 79 0.56 -1.78 -4.81
N CYS A 80 -0.29 -2.58 -4.17
CA CYS A 80 -1.46 -2.16 -3.42
C CYS A 80 -1.82 -3.19 -2.34
N ILE A 81 -1.38 -2.99 -1.12
CA ILE A 81 -1.60 -3.96 -0.03
C ILE A 81 -3.08 -4.09 0.35
N ASN A 82 -3.84 -2.99 0.32
CA ASN A 82 -5.28 -3.04 0.52
C ASN A 82 -5.97 -3.85 -0.58
N GLY A 83 -5.52 -3.68 -1.83
CA GLY A 83 -5.97 -4.45 -2.97
C GLY A 83 -5.61 -5.94 -2.88
N ALA A 84 -4.42 -6.28 -2.38
CA ALA A 84 -3.99 -7.65 -2.15
C ALA A 84 -4.93 -8.38 -1.17
N ARG A 85 -5.34 -7.71 -0.08
CA ARG A 85 -6.32 -8.27 0.87
C ARG A 85 -7.72 -8.42 0.26
N CYS A 86 -8.16 -7.43 -0.54
CA CYS A 86 -9.41 -7.51 -1.29
C CYS A 86 -9.39 -8.68 -2.29
N LEU A 87 -8.26 -8.88 -2.99
CA LEU A 87 -8.05 -10.00 -3.88
C LEU A 87 -8.15 -11.33 -3.13
N THR A 88 -7.49 -11.46 -1.97
CA THR A 88 -7.53 -12.69 -1.17
C THR A 88 -8.98 -13.04 -0.77
N LYS A 89 -9.74 -12.03 -0.32
CA LYS A 89 -11.15 -12.21 -0.01
C LYS A 89 -11.95 -12.69 -1.23
N TYR A 90 -11.77 -12.04 -2.38
CA TYR A 90 -12.45 -12.42 -3.61
C TYR A 90 -12.12 -13.86 -4.03
N VAL A 91 -10.85 -14.23 -4.03
CA VAL A 91 -10.39 -15.58 -4.38
C VAL A 91 -11.01 -16.63 -3.45
N SER A 92 -11.04 -16.35 -2.14
CA SER A 92 -11.64 -17.25 -1.14
C SER A 92 -13.15 -17.38 -1.34
N ASP A 93 -13.87 -16.26 -1.46
CA ASP A 93 -15.34 -16.25 -1.59
C ASP A 93 -15.81 -16.91 -2.91
N SER A 94 -15.06 -16.69 -3.98
CA SER A 94 -15.41 -17.18 -5.32
C SER A 94 -14.95 -18.63 -5.58
N GLY A 95 -14.07 -19.17 -4.72
CA GLY A 95 -13.46 -20.49 -4.94
C GLY A 95 -12.58 -20.53 -6.19
N LEU A 96 -11.97 -19.40 -6.59
CA LEU A 96 -11.11 -19.32 -7.78
C LEU A 96 -9.87 -20.19 -7.63
N ILE A 97 -9.30 -20.23 -6.42
CA ILE A 97 -8.19 -21.08 -6.00
C ILE A 97 -8.63 -21.85 -4.76
N PRO A 98 -8.48 -23.19 -4.72
CA PRO A 98 -8.87 -23.99 -3.56
C PRO A 98 -7.92 -23.86 -2.36
N GLN A 99 -6.66 -23.49 -2.60
CA GLN A 99 -5.66 -23.32 -1.55
C GLN A 99 -5.92 -22.04 -0.75
N LYS A 100 -5.68 -22.13 0.57
CA LYS A 100 -5.82 -20.99 1.47
C LYS A 100 -4.59 -20.06 1.48
N LYS A 101 -3.46 -20.54 0.99
CA LYS A 101 -2.25 -19.77 0.75
C LYS A 101 -1.88 -19.90 -0.73
N PHE A 102 -1.63 -18.77 -1.40
CA PHE A 102 -1.33 -18.73 -2.82
C PHE A 102 -0.43 -17.54 -3.17
N SER A 103 0.24 -17.66 -4.29
CA SER A 103 1.20 -16.69 -4.81
C SER A 103 0.67 -15.95 -6.02
N VAL A 104 0.92 -14.64 -6.06
CA VAL A 104 0.43 -13.75 -7.11
C VAL A 104 1.58 -12.93 -7.66
N ASN A 105 1.76 -12.97 -8.98
CA ASN A 105 2.71 -12.10 -9.67
C ASN A 105 2.12 -10.72 -9.93
N THR A 106 2.87 -9.66 -9.57
CA THR A 106 2.53 -8.26 -9.84
C THR A 106 3.69 -7.56 -10.55
N ASP A 107 3.47 -6.37 -11.10
CA ASP A 107 4.55 -5.55 -11.68
C ASP A 107 5.59 -5.11 -10.60
N GLY A 108 5.20 -5.11 -9.31
CA GLY A 108 6.05 -4.76 -8.16
C GLY A 108 6.69 -5.94 -7.43
N GLY A 109 6.47 -7.17 -7.92
CA GLY A 109 7.01 -8.39 -7.30
C GLY A 109 5.93 -9.41 -6.97
N ILE A 110 6.27 -10.34 -6.10
CA ILE A 110 5.39 -11.46 -5.72
C ILE A 110 4.68 -11.14 -4.43
N TRP A 111 3.35 -11.32 -4.42
CA TRP A 111 2.56 -11.37 -3.21
C TRP A 111 2.39 -12.82 -2.76
N GLN A 112 2.62 -13.08 -1.49
CA GLN A 112 2.18 -14.29 -0.81
C GLN A 112 0.94 -13.94 0.00
N LEU A 113 -0.18 -14.51 -0.37
CA LEU A 113 -1.50 -14.18 0.18
C LEU A 113 -2.06 -15.35 0.97
N SER A 114 -2.75 -15.08 2.07
CA SER A 114 -3.36 -16.12 2.92
C SER A 114 -4.75 -15.73 3.40
N ASP A 115 -5.70 -16.65 3.26
CA ASP A 115 -6.96 -16.65 3.98
C ASP A 115 -6.75 -17.37 5.32
N ASN A 116 -6.80 -16.64 6.42
CA ASN A 116 -6.52 -17.18 7.76
C ASN A 116 -7.69 -17.99 8.35
N GLN A 117 -8.82 -18.06 7.63
CA GLN A 117 -10.04 -18.81 8.00
C GLN A 117 -10.74 -18.31 9.29
N ASP A 118 -10.36 -17.17 9.78
CA ASP A 118 -10.96 -16.43 10.91
C ASP A 118 -11.65 -15.12 10.44
N GLY A 119 -11.76 -14.94 9.13
CA GLY A 119 -12.27 -13.73 8.49
C GLY A 119 -11.22 -12.68 8.21
N SER A 120 -9.96 -12.92 8.56
CA SER A 120 -8.84 -12.06 8.23
C SER A 120 -8.03 -12.59 7.04
N PHE A 121 -7.32 -11.68 6.36
CA PHE A 121 -6.50 -11.97 5.19
C PHE A 121 -5.11 -11.37 5.36
N SER A 122 -4.09 -12.18 5.12
CA SER A 122 -2.68 -11.78 5.29
C SER A 122 -1.97 -11.61 3.97
N VAL A 123 -1.04 -10.65 3.94
CA VAL A 123 -0.11 -10.38 2.85
C VAL A 123 1.31 -10.43 3.41
N GLU A 124 2.15 -11.32 2.89
CA GLU A 124 3.57 -11.33 3.25
C GLU A 124 4.29 -10.26 2.42
N MET A 125 4.98 -9.36 3.10
CA MET A 125 5.77 -8.31 2.49
C MET A 125 7.20 -8.77 2.25
N PRO A 126 7.91 -8.21 1.25
CA PRO A 126 9.33 -8.47 1.09
C PRO A 126 10.12 -7.99 2.33
N PRO A 127 11.29 -8.58 2.61
CA PRO A 127 12.15 -8.10 3.68
C PRO A 127 12.45 -6.61 3.54
N PRO A 128 12.43 -5.85 4.66
CA PRO A 128 12.71 -4.41 4.62
C PRO A 128 14.17 -4.15 4.23
N ASN A 129 14.38 -3.09 3.44
CA ASN A 129 15.70 -2.60 3.08
C ASN A 129 15.91 -1.22 3.73
N PHE A 130 16.97 -1.08 4.51
CA PHE A 130 17.30 0.14 5.26
C PHE A 130 18.36 1.01 4.58
N THR A 131 18.91 0.58 3.43
CA THR A 131 20.03 1.26 2.76
C THR A 131 19.60 2.02 1.50
N GLN A 132 18.44 1.73 0.95
CA GLN A 132 17.97 2.32 -0.29
C GLN A 132 17.34 3.70 -0.04
N GLY A 133 17.78 4.72 -0.79
CA GLY A 133 17.27 6.10 -0.68
C GLY A 133 18.01 6.97 0.33
N GLN A 134 19.15 6.50 0.85
CA GLN A 134 19.97 7.26 1.84
C GLN A 134 20.94 8.25 1.20
N GLU A 135 21.16 8.18 -0.09
CA GLU A 135 22.24 8.87 -0.81
C GLU A 135 22.11 10.41 -0.80
N SER A 136 20.92 10.92 -0.56
CA SER A 136 20.61 12.36 -0.56
C SER A 136 20.36 12.94 0.83
N LEU A 137 20.45 12.15 1.90
CA LEU A 137 20.01 12.56 3.23
C LEU A 137 21.14 13.17 4.06
N PRO A 138 20.86 14.23 4.82
CA PRO A 138 21.90 15.15 5.28
C PRO A 138 22.64 14.72 6.55
N THR A 139 22.01 14.03 7.48
CA THR A 139 22.63 13.81 8.80
C THR A 139 22.03 12.62 9.51
N ILE A 140 22.88 11.67 9.89
CA ILE A 140 22.53 10.61 10.83
C ILE A 140 22.91 11.11 12.21
N ASN A 141 21.95 11.19 13.14
CA ASN A 141 22.24 11.47 14.55
C ASN A 141 22.84 10.22 15.25
N SER A 142 23.21 10.37 16.54
CA SER A 142 23.75 9.28 17.35
C SER A 142 22.86 8.03 17.42
N ASN A 143 21.56 8.18 17.15
CA ASN A 143 20.57 7.11 17.18
C ASN A 143 20.29 6.50 15.78
N LYS A 144 21.13 6.82 14.78
CA LYS A 144 20.96 6.39 13.38
C LYS A 144 19.67 6.90 12.72
N LYS A 145 19.09 7.99 13.23
CA LYS A 145 17.96 8.67 12.63
C LYS A 145 18.42 9.79 11.73
N TYR A 146 17.67 10.00 10.66
CA TYR A 146 17.87 11.14 9.78
C TYR A 146 17.12 12.34 10.33
N VAL A 147 17.77 13.50 10.34
CA VAL A 147 17.14 14.76 10.73
C VAL A 147 16.75 15.51 9.48
N LEU A 148 15.47 15.69 9.27
CA LEU A 148 14.91 16.49 8.19
C LEU A 148 14.58 17.88 8.72
N ASP A 149 15.19 18.88 8.13
CA ASP A 149 14.90 20.29 8.41
C ASP A 149 13.94 20.80 7.32
N ILE A 150 12.69 21.02 7.71
CA ILE A 150 11.63 21.46 6.80
C ILE A 150 11.04 22.74 7.38
N GLU A 151 11.46 23.89 6.79
CA GLU A 151 11.16 25.21 7.34
C GLU A 151 11.70 25.33 8.78
N ASP A 152 10.84 25.53 9.77
CA ASP A 152 11.21 25.64 11.17
C ASP A 152 10.97 24.35 11.98
N ILE A 153 10.69 23.23 11.28
CA ILE A 153 10.40 21.94 11.91
C ILE A 153 11.54 20.96 11.65
N ASN A 154 12.18 20.51 12.72
CA ASN A 154 13.16 19.44 12.70
C ASN A 154 12.48 18.11 13.01
N LEU A 155 12.51 17.18 12.05
CA LEU A 155 11.91 15.86 12.18
C LEU A 155 13.00 14.78 12.20
N GLU A 156 13.01 13.97 13.24
CA GLU A 156 13.80 12.75 13.26
C GLU A 156 12.99 11.62 12.60
N VAL A 157 13.52 11.07 11.51
CA VAL A 157 12.85 10.01 10.75
C VAL A 157 13.70 8.75 10.64
N ALA A 158 13.05 7.61 10.71
CA ALA A 158 13.59 6.33 10.27
C ALA A 158 13.23 6.11 8.80
N LEU A 159 14.17 5.54 8.03
CA LEU A 159 13.94 5.17 6.64
C LEU A 159 13.75 3.67 6.52
N VAL A 160 12.70 3.29 5.84
CA VAL A 160 12.39 1.88 5.56
C VAL A 160 11.88 1.74 4.13
N ASN A 161 12.50 0.86 3.36
CA ASN A 161 12.00 0.47 2.04
C ASN A 161 11.44 -0.95 2.11
N ILE A 162 10.17 -1.11 1.79
CA ILE A 162 9.44 -2.39 1.74
C ILE A 162 8.82 -2.61 0.35
N GLY A 163 9.60 -2.31 -0.69
CA GLY A 163 9.15 -2.26 -2.09
C GLY A 163 8.80 -0.85 -2.56
N ASN A 164 8.67 0.09 -1.63
CA ASN A 164 8.57 1.54 -1.84
C ASN A 164 9.18 2.28 -0.65
N PRO A 165 9.69 3.52 -0.84
CA PRO A 165 10.36 4.26 0.21
C PRO A 165 9.37 4.86 1.22
N HIS A 166 9.71 4.71 2.50
CA HIS A 166 9.00 5.30 3.63
C HIS A 166 9.95 6.08 4.54
N ALA A 167 9.52 7.26 4.99
CA ALA A 167 10.09 8.01 6.10
C ALA A 167 9.09 7.99 7.26
N VAL A 168 9.51 7.49 8.42
CA VAL A 168 8.64 7.35 9.60
C VAL A 168 9.15 8.22 10.73
N CYS A 169 8.26 9.04 11.29
CA CYS A 169 8.50 9.89 12.45
C CYS A 169 7.60 9.47 13.60
N TYR A 170 8.16 9.31 14.81
CA TYR A 170 7.39 9.04 16.02
C TYR A 170 7.18 10.34 16.80
N LEU A 171 5.92 10.64 17.12
CA LEU A 171 5.49 11.87 17.80
C LEU A 171 4.53 11.57 18.95
N GLU A 172 4.56 12.40 19.99
CA GLU A 172 3.60 12.30 21.11
C GLU A 172 2.17 12.70 20.69
N ASN A 173 2.04 13.65 19.77
CA ASN A 173 0.75 14.08 19.21
C ASN A 173 0.81 14.08 17.69
N ILE A 174 -0.01 13.24 17.07
CA ILE A 174 -0.14 13.17 15.61
C ILE A 174 -1.44 13.82 15.10
N VAL A 175 -2.39 14.11 16.00
CA VAL A 175 -3.72 14.62 15.60
C VAL A 175 -3.62 16.00 14.97
N ASP A 176 -2.93 16.91 15.66
CA ASP A 176 -2.79 18.31 15.26
C ASP A 176 -1.58 18.55 14.34
N PHE A 177 -0.80 17.50 14.07
CA PHE A 177 0.37 17.64 13.19
C PHE A 177 -0.08 17.96 11.76
N PRO A 178 0.53 18.98 11.10
CA PRO A 178 0.16 19.43 9.76
C PRO A 178 0.70 18.48 8.67
N LEU A 179 0.30 17.20 8.72
CA LEU A 179 0.83 16.13 7.88
C LEU A 179 0.72 16.43 6.39
N THR A 180 -0.43 16.96 5.96
CA THR A 180 -0.65 17.27 4.53
C THR A 180 0.33 18.34 4.03
N SER A 181 0.56 19.41 4.80
CA SER A 181 1.49 20.48 4.43
C SER A 181 2.94 19.99 4.41
N ILE A 182 3.37 19.31 5.46
CA ILE A 182 4.76 18.81 5.59
C ILE A 182 5.01 17.70 4.57
N GLY A 183 4.08 16.77 4.41
CA GLY A 183 4.17 15.69 3.44
C GLY A 183 4.29 16.19 2.00
N ALA A 184 3.52 17.21 1.62
CA ALA A 184 3.63 17.83 0.30
C ALA A 184 5.04 18.44 0.07
N LYS A 185 5.57 19.17 1.05
CA LYS A 185 6.92 19.74 0.96
C LYS A 185 8.02 18.69 0.87
N LEU A 186 7.84 17.55 1.53
CA LEU A 186 8.76 16.43 1.42
C LEU A 186 8.80 15.84 0.02
N GLN A 187 7.67 15.81 -0.71
CA GLN A 187 7.66 15.32 -2.10
C GLN A 187 8.49 16.19 -3.03
N ASP A 188 8.54 17.51 -2.78
CA ASP A 188 9.29 18.47 -3.59
C ASP A 188 10.68 18.74 -3.03
N SER A 189 11.09 18.01 -2.01
CA SER A 189 12.36 18.25 -1.32
C SER A 189 13.55 17.63 -2.06
N ARG A 190 14.74 18.25 -1.90
CA ARG A 190 16.00 17.67 -2.37
C ARG A 190 16.32 16.30 -1.75
N TRP A 191 15.69 15.98 -0.63
CA TRP A 191 15.92 14.74 0.12
C TRP A 191 15.27 13.52 -0.55
N TYR A 192 14.16 13.73 -1.27
CA TYR A 192 13.39 12.68 -1.92
C TYR A 192 13.02 13.10 -3.34
N PRO A 193 13.97 13.12 -4.28
CA PRO A 193 13.72 13.60 -5.65
C PRO A 193 12.62 12.80 -6.36
N ASP A 194 12.42 11.54 -5.97
CA ASP A 194 11.37 10.67 -6.50
C ASP A 194 10.14 10.59 -5.58
N GLY A 195 10.09 11.44 -4.55
CA GLY A 195 9.06 11.42 -3.52
C GLY A 195 9.19 10.26 -2.53
N VAL A 196 8.47 10.37 -1.40
CA VAL A 196 8.49 9.40 -0.30
C VAL A 196 7.10 9.27 0.32
N ASN A 197 6.77 8.10 0.87
CA ASN A 197 5.61 7.96 1.76
C ASN A 197 6.04 8.42 3.15
N PHE A 198 5.40 9.46 3.68
CA PHE A 198 5.73 10.03 4.97
C PHE A 198 4.70 9.62 6.01
N GLY A 199 5.13 8.83 6.99
CA GLY A 199 4.31 8.35 8.11
C GLY A 199 4.64 9.07 9.41
N ILE A 200 3.62 9.48 10.16
CA ILE A 200 3.74 9.93 11.54
C ILE A 200 3.00 8.96 12.44
N ALA A 201 3.70 8.44 13.47
CA ALA A 201 3.17 7.44 14.37
C ALA A 201 3.23 7.92 15.83
N LYS A 202 2.22 7.55 16.61
CA LYS A 202 2.19 7.68 18.06
C LYS A 202 2.20 6.29 18.69
N VAL A 203 3.13 6.06 19.59
CA VAL A 203 3.20 4.82 20.36
C VAL A 203 2.22 4.89 21.52
N ASN A 204 1.19 4.05 21.51
CA ASN A 204 0.25 3.91 22.62
C ASN A 204 0.74 2.84 23.62
N SER A 205 1.35 1.78 23.09
CA SER A 205 2.02 0.72 23.85
C SER A 205 3.00 -0.01 22.93
N ARG A 206 3.80 -0.95 23.46
CA ARG A 206 4.73 -1.73 22.64
C ARG A 206 4.08 -2.54 21.51
N ASN A 207 2.78 -2.78 21.60
CA ASN A 207 2.01 -3.56 20.62
C ASN A 207 0.84 -2.78 20.00
N ASN A 208 0.80 -1.45 20.16
CA ASN A 208 -0.26 -0.62 19.58
C ASN A 208 0.25 0.78 19.24
N ILE A 209 0.00 1.22 17.99
CA ILE A 209 0.32 2.55 17.53
C ILE A 209 -0.87 3.18 16.78
N ASP A 210 -0.95 4.50 16.80
CA ASP A 210 -1.78 5.28 15.88
C ASP A 210 -0.90 5.77 14.73
N LEU A 211 -1.39 5.72 13.50
CA LEU A 211 -0.62 6.07 12.31
C LEU A 211 -1.44 6.94 11.34
N ARG A 212 -0.80 8.00 10.84
CA ARG A 212 -1.25 8.78 9.69
C ARG A 212 -0.16 8.76 8.63
N VAL A 213 -0.54 8.67 7.35
CA VAL A 213 0.41 8.59 6.24
C VAL A 213 0.03 9.56 5.14
N TYR A 214 1.02 10.33 4.68
CA TYR A 214 0.98 11.06 3.43
C TYR A 214 1.66 10.21 2.35
N GLU A 215 0.88 9.69 1.42
CA GLU A 215 1.38 8.80 0.38
C GLU A 215 1.89 9.59 -0.84
N ARG A 216 2.98 9.10 -1.41
CA ARG A 216 3.55 9.63 -2.64
C ARG A 216 2.53 9.60 -3.78
N GLY A 217 2.22 10.77 -4.34
CA GLY A 217 1.29 10.92 -5.45
C GLY A 217 -0.20 10.87 -5.07
N ALA A 218 -0.56 10.56 -3.81
CA ALA A 218 -1.95 10.45 -3.37
C ALA A 218 -2.33 11.42 -2.24
N GLY A 219 -1.34 11.97 -1.52
CA GLY A 219 -1.60 12.83 -0.37
C GLY A 219 -1.88 12.05 0.92
N GLU A 220 -2.51 12.69 1.90
CA GLU A 220 -2.92 12.01 3.13
C GLU A 220 -4.07 11.05 2.84
N THR A 221 -3.87 9.76 3.12
CA THR A 221 -4.86 8.70 2.88
C THR A 221 -5.43 8.15 4.17
N LEU A 222 -6.58 7.47 4.08
CA LEU A 222 -7.29 6.92 5.24
C LEU A 222 -6.54 5.75 5.88
N ALA A 223 -5.78 4.97 5.08
CA ALA A 223 -4.96 3.86 5.53
C ALA A 223 -3.94 3.46 4.46
N CYS A 224 -2.70 3.22 4.88
CA CYS A 224 -1.61 2.77 4.03
C CYS A 224 -1.00 1.48 4.60
N GLY A 225 -1.18 0.34 3.90
CA GLY A 225 -0.69 -0.96 4.37
C GLY A 225 0.84 -1.02 4.41
N SER A 226 1.52 -0.49 3.39
CA SER A 226 2.99 -0.41 3.39
C SER A 226 3.51 0.57 4.44
N GLY A 227 2.78 1.68 4.68
CA GLY A 227 3.10 2.62 5.76
C GLY A 227 3.00 1.97 7.14
N ALA A 228 1.99 1.10 7.37
CA ALA A 228 1.87 0.33 8.60
C ALA A 228 3.07 -0.59 8.80
N CYS A 229 3.46 -1.36 7.77
CA CYS A 229 4.62 -2.23 7.84
C CYS A 229 5.90 -1.43 8.12
N ALA A 230 6.12 -0.32 7.41
CA ALA A 230 7.29 0.54 7.61
C ALA A 230 7.35 1.11 9.03
N ALA A 231 6.21 1.58 9.58
CA ALA A 231 6.14 2.09 10.94
C ALA A 231 6.49 1.00 11.96
N VAL A 232 5.92 -0.20 11.85
CA VAL A 232 6.22 -1.28 12.80
C VAL A 232 7.69 -1.69 12.69
N VAL A 233 8.21 -1.89 11.48
CA VAL A 233 9.62 -2.23 11.28
C VAL A 233 10.55 -1.19 11.90
N ALA A 234 10.31 0.11 11.66
CA ALA A 234 11.08 1.18 12.26
C ALA A 234 11.03 1.13 13.80
N GLY A 235 9.85 0.96 14.37
CA GLY A 235 9.66 0.91 15.82
C GLY A 235 10.31 -0.30 16.48
N CYS A 236 10.30 -1.48 15.84
CA CYS A 236 11.02 -2.65 16.32
C CYS A 236 12.54 -2.41 16.31
N GLN A 237 13.07 -1.83 15.24
CA GLN A 237 14.49 -1.48 15.13
C GLN A 237 14.94 -0.45 16.19
N GLU A 238 14.06 0.45 16.58
CA GLU A 238 14.29 1.45 17.63
C GLU A 238 14.04 0.91 19.05
N GLY A 239 13.53 -0.32 19.18
CA GLY A 239 13.16 -0.92 20.47
C GLY A 239 11.91 -0.32 21.11
N LEU A 240 11.13 0.43 20.34
CA LEU A 240 9.87 1.04 20.77
C LEU A 240 8.70 0.04 20.75
N LEU A 241 8.73 -0.90 19.81
CA LEU A 241 7.65 -1.85 19.54
C LEU A 241 8.11 -3.29 19.67
N ASP A 242 7.15 -4.17 19.94
CA ASP A 242 7.31 -5.63 19.88
C ASP A 242 7.05 -6.14 18.44
N ASP A 243 7.22 -7.45 18.21
CA ASP A 243 7.14 -8.04 16.88
C ASP A 243 5.71 -8.10 16.29
N ASP A 244 4.68 -8.08 17.15
CA ASP A 244 3.27 -8.12 16.77
C ASP A 244 2.57 -6.84 17.25
N VAL A 245 2.14 -6.00 16.30
CA VAL A 245 1.62 -4.65 16.57
C VAL A 245 0.30 -4.40 15.85
N GLU A 246 -0.67 -3.89 16.58
CA GLU A 246 -1.88 -3.32 16.04
C GLU A 246 -1.64 -1.87 15.66
N VAL A 247 -1.87 -1.55 14.39
CA VAL A 247 -1.73 -0.20 13.81
C VAL A 247 -3.12 0.38 13.56
N ASN A 248 -3.45 1.43 14.28
CA ASN A 248 -4.74 2.11 14.15
C ASN A 248 -4.67 3.20 13.09
N PHE A 249 -5.67 3.23 12.23
CA PHE A 249 -5.96 4.28 11.27
C PHE A 249 -7.34 4.86 11.54
N LYS A 250 -7.68 5.96 10.87
CA LYS A 250 -8.99 6.60 11.01
C LYS A 250 -10.17 5.67 10.68
N GLU A 251 -10.01 4.79 9.68
CA GLU A 251 -11.08 3.91 9.17
C GLU A 251 -10.93 2.45 9.62
N GLY A 252 -10.07 2.16 10.59
CA GLY A 252 -9.90 0.82 11.12
C GLY A 252 -8.45 0.51 11.45
N LYS A 253 -8.11 -0.78 11.52
CA LYS A 253 -6.81 -1.23 12.00
C LYS A 253 -6.20 -2.34 11.16
N LEU A 254 -4.88 -2.48 11.25
CA LEU A 254 -4.10 -3.57 10.70
C LEU A 254 -3.27 -4.22 11.80
N ASN A 255 -3.13 -5.54 11.75
CA ASN A 255 -2.16 -6.26 12.57
C ASN A 255 -0.91 -6.53 11.72
N ILE A 256 0.24 -6.12 12.21
CA ILE A 256 1.52 -6.26 11.54
C ILE A 256 2.41 -7.13 12.40
N SER A 257 2.98 -8.18 11.80
CA SER A 257 4.00 -9.02 12.43
C SER A 257 5.32 -8.83 11.70
N TYR A 258 6.38 -8.51 12.44
CA TYR A 258 7.75 -8.38 11.93
C TYR A 258 8.67 -9.31 12.73
N LYS A 259 9.25 -10.33 12.04
CA LYS A 259 10.09 -11.38 12.66
C LYS A 259 11.45 -11.47 11.96
#